data_706d6e22268ad2e9ae204fbf40bee89b
#
_entry.id   706d6e22268ad2e9ae204fbf40bee89b
#
_cell.length_a   1.000
_cell.length_b   1.000
_cell.length_c   1.000
_cell.angle_alpha   90.00
_cell.angle_beta   90.00
_cell.angle_gamma   90.00
#
_symmetry.space_group_name_H-M   'P 1'
#
loop_
_entity.id
_entity.type
_entity.pdbx_description
1 polymer ?
#
loop_
_entity_poly.entity_id
_entity_poly.type
_entity_poly.pdbx_seq_one_letter_code
_entity_poly.pdbx_strand_id
1 'polypeptide(L)'
;MDINTLYRYVALETLNKTVGIETQAVQRHRNIILDCLRDGDISIRRRALELSFALINEGNVRVLTRELLAFLEVADSEFKQGMTTKISLAAERFAPNQRWHIDTMLRMLKLAGSFVREEVLAGFIRLVAQTSDLHQYTVQKLYAALKQDISQVMNTCLSK
;
A
#
# COMPACT_ATOMS: atom_id res chain seq x y z
N MET A 1 21.84 -14.29 11.82
CA MET A 1 21.42 -14.25 10.40
C MET A 1 22.00 -15.50 9.77
N ASP A 2 21.17 -16.38 9.24
CA ASP A 2 21.67 -17.56 8.52
C ASP A 2 22.19 -17.17 7.12
N ILE A 3 22.90 -18.09 6.46
CA ILE A 3 23.56 -17.81 5.20
C ILE A 3 22.55 -17.49 4.07
N ASN A 4 21.35 -18.11 4.10
CA ASN A 4 20.31 -17.87 3.13
C ASN A 4 19.70 -16.48 3.29
N THR A 5 19.48 -16.03 4.51
CA THR A 5 19.01 -14.68 4.83
C THR A 5 20.02 -13.63 4.37
N LEU A 6 21.32 -13.88 4.57
CA LEU A 6 22.38 -12.98 4.09
C LEU A 6 22.37 -12.86 2.55
N TYR A 7 22.26 -13.98 1.82
CA TYR A 7 22.17 -13.93 0.36
C TYR A 7 20.94 -13.18 -0.14
N ARG A 8 19.77 -13.39 0.46
CA ARG A 8 18.54 -12.63 0.11
C ARG A 8 18.71 -11.15 0.36
N TYR A 9 19.28 -10.77 1.50
CA TYR A 9 19.52 -9.37 1.85
C TYR A 9 20.44 -8.70 0.82
N VAL A 10 21.59 -9.32 0.50
CA VAL A 10 22.55 -8.79 -0.47
C VAL A 10 21.93 -8.70 -1.87
N ALA A 11 21.15 -9.70 -2.28
CA ALA A 11 20.44 -9.68 -3.56
C ALA A 11 19.44 -8.52 -3.64
N LEU A 12 18.60 -8.34 -2.63
CA LEU A 12 17.63 -7.23 -2.58
C LEU A 12 18.33 -5.86 -2.53
N GLU A 13 19.41 -5.74 -1.77
CA GLU A 13 20.21 -4.51 -1.70
C GLU A 13 20.84 -4.17 -3.06
N THR A 14 21.38 -5.17 -3.77
CA THR A 14 21.93 -5.00 -5.11
C THR A 14 20.84 -4.59 -6.11
N LEU A 15 19.68 -5.24 -6.09
CA LEU A 15 18.54 -4.89 -6.93
C LEU A 15 18.05 -3.47 -6.64
N ASN A 16 18.03 -3.05 -5.38
CA ASN A 16 17.61 -1.71 -4.99
C ASN A 16 18.57 -0.62 -5.52
N LYS A 17 19.87 -0.91 -5.56
CA LYS A 17 20.86 0.00 -6.16
C LYS A 17 20.77 0.06 -7.68
N THR A 18 20.35 -1.02 -8.32
CA THR A 18 20.29 -1.13 -9.79
C THR A 18 18.94 -0.73 -10.37
N VAL A 19 17.87 -0.67 -9.58
CA VAL A 19 16.51 -0.39 -10.07
C VAL A 19 16.40 0.94 -10.80
N GLY A 20 17.16 1.96 -10.38
CA GLY A 20 17.22 3.27 -11.04
C GLY A 20 17.96 3.27 -12.38
N ILE A 21 18.81 2.27 -12.62
CA ILE A 21 19.64 2.14 -13.83
C ILE A 21 18.98 1.19 -14.83
N GLU A 22 18.56 0.03 -14.37
CA GLU A 22 18.01 -1.06 -15.18
C GLU A 22 16.70 -1.59 -14.63
N THR A 23 15.68 -0.73 -14.61
CA THR A 23 14.35 -1.02 -14.04
C THR A 23 13.72 -2.28 -14.65
N GLN A 24 13.87 -2.51 -15.96
CA GLN A 24 13.29 -3.66 -16.67
C GLN A 24 13.88 -4.98 -16.23
N ALA A 25 15.19 -5.03 -15.93
CA ALA A 25 15.84 -6.22 -15.42
C ALA A 25 15.28 -6.58 -14.02
N VAL A 26 15.10 -5.58 -13.17
CA VAL A 26 14.56 -5.77 -11.82
C VAL A 26 13.08 -6.17 -11.85
N GLN A 27 12.27 -5.60 -12.78
CA GLN A 27 10.86 -5.94 -12.99
C GLN A 27 10.64 -7.43 -13.28
N ARG A 28 11.57 -8.10 -13.94
CA ARG A 28 11.49 -9.55 -14.21
C ARG A 28 11.46 -10.39 -12.93
N HIS A 29 12.05 -9.87 -11.84
CA HIS A 29 12.12 -10.54 -10.54
C HIS A 29 11.03 -10.07 -9.56
N ARG A 30 10.05 -9.28 -10.03
CA ARG A 30 8.99 -8.69 -9.21
C ARG A 30 8.31 -9.69 -8.28
N ASN A 31 7.97 -10.87 -8.77
CA ASN A 31 7.24 -11.86 -7.97
C ASN A 31 8.10 -12.36 -6.79
N ILE A 32 9.39 -12.60 -7.01
CA ILE A 32 10.32 -13.01 -5.95
C ILE A 32 10.47 -11.88 -4.91
N ILE A 33 10.52 -10.62 -5.37
CA ILE A 33 10.61 -9.45 -4.47
C ILE A 33 9.36 -9.36 -3.61
N LEU A 34 8.16 -9.56 -4.18
CA LEU A 34 6.90 -9.55 -3.44
C LEU A 34 6.81 -10.73 -2.44
N ASP A 35 7.32 -11.90 -2.78
CA ASP A 35 7.38 -13.03 -1.86
C ASP A 35 8.25 -12.72 -0.63
N CYS A 36 9.31 -11.93 -0.80
CA CYS A 36 10.15 -11.46 0.31
C CYS A 36 9.45 -10.53 1.30
N LEU A 37 8.29 -9.96 0.95
CA LEU A 37 7.46 -9.21 1.91
C LEU A 37 6.90 -10.10 3.04
N ARG A 38 6.86 -11.42 2.82
CA ARG A 38 6.41 -12.41 3.80
C ARG A 38 7.56 -13.15 4.48
N ASP A 39 8.78 -12.69 4.28
CA ASP A 39 9.96 -13.30 4.92
C ASP A 39 9.91 -13.18 6.43
N GLY A 40 10.46 -14.16 7.16
CA GLY A 40 10.55 -14.14 8.61
C GLY A 40 11.45 -13.01 9.15
N ASP A 41 12.46 -12.61 8.36
CA ASP A 41 13.42 -11.57 8.75
C ASP A 41 12.90 -10.16 8.37
N ILE A 42 12.87 -9.28 9.36
CA ILE A 42 12.37 -7.91 9.21
C ILE A 42 13.21 -7.07 8.25
N SER A 43 14.53 -7.33 8.19
CA SER A 43 15.44 -6.60 7.29
C SER A 43 15.17 -6.95 5.84
N ILE A 44 14.82 -8.21 5.58
CA ILE A 44 14.41 -8.70 4.26
C ILE A 44 13.08 -8.03 3.86
N ARG A 45 12.06 -8.06 4.75
CA ARG A 45 10.77 -7.41 4.50
C ARG A 45 10.93 -5.92 4.18
N ARG A 46 11.78 -5.22 4.94
CA ARG A 46 12.06 -3.78 4.73
C ARG A 46 12.66 -3.51 3.35
N ARG A 47 13.68 -4.27 2.95
CA ARG A 47 14.32 -4.12 1.64
C ARG A 47 13.38 -4.48 0.49
N ALA A 48 12.61 -5.55 0.63
CA ALA A 48 11.60 -5.95 -0.34
C ALA A 48 10.52 -4.86 -0.51
N LEU A 49 10.11 -4.25 0.60
CA LEU A 49 9.13 -3.17 0.58
C LEU A 49 9.66 -1.92 -0.16
N GLU A 50 10.87 -1.48 0.16
CA GLU A 50 11.52 -0.35 -0.52
C GLU A 50 11.60 -0.59 -2.03
N LEU A 51 12.07 -1.76 -2.43
CA LEU A 51 12.20 -2.15 -3.82
C LEU A 51 10.84 -2.28 -4.53
N SER A 52 9.83 -2.82 -3.85
CA SER A 52 8.47 -2.93 -4.40
C SER A 52 7.89 -1.56 -4.76
N PHE A 53 8.10 -0.55 -3.92
CA PHE A 53 7.68 0.83 -4.23
C PHE A 53 8.48 1.44 -5.39
N ALA A 54 9.79 1.18 -5.46
CA ALA A 54 10.62 1.68 -6.55
C ALA A 54 10.24 1.09 -7.92
N LEU A 55 9.61 -0.09 -7.94
CA LEU A 55 9.17 -0.76 -9.16
C LEU A 55 7.82 -0.28 -9.68
N ILE A 56 7.05 0.51 -8.93
CA ILE A 56 5.72 0.95 -9.34
C ILE A 56 5.84 1.89 -10.55
N ASN A 57 5.02 1.62 -11.55
CA ASN A 57 4.83 2.45 -12.74
C ASN A 57 3.40 2.34 -13.25
N GLU A 58 3.05 3.10 -14.29
CA GLU A 58 1.71 3.13 -14.88
C GLU A 58 1.19 1.75 -15.32
N GLY A 59 2.08 0.88 -15.83
CA GLY A 59 1.72 -0.45 -16.32
C GLY A 59 1.44 -1.48 -15.22
N ASN A 60 1.97 -1.28 -14.00
CA ASN A 60 1.90 -2.28 -12.94
C ASN A 60 1.26 -1.77 -11.64
N VAL A 61 0.94 -0.49 -11.54
CA VAL A 61 0.41 0.13 -10.31
C VAL A 61 -0.79 -0.60 -9.72
N ARG A 62 -1.70 -1.11 -10.55
CA ARG A 62 -2.89 -1.85 -10.09
C ARG A 62 -2.51 -3.13 -9.35
N VAL A 63 -1.56 -3.88 -9.91
CA VAL A 63 -1.12 -5.17 -9.36
C VAL A 63 -0.28 -4.94 -8.10
N LEU A 64 0.75 -4.08 -8.19
CA LEU A 64 1.64 -3.83 -7.06
C LEU A 64 0.91 -3.18 -5.87
N THR A 65 0.05 -2.21 -6.11
CA THR A 65 -0.75 -1.58 -5.03
C THR A 65 -1.65 -2.60 -4.35
N ARG A 66 -2.27 -3.53 -5.09
CA ARG A 66 -3.08 -4.59 -4.49
C ARG A 66 -2.26 -5.48 -3.56
N GLU A 67 -1.06 -5.90 -3.98
CA GLU A 67 -0.17 -6.71 -3.14
C GLU A 67 0.33 -5.93 -1.91
N LEU A 68 0.66 -4.65 -2.08
CA LEU A 68 1.08 -3.79 -0.99
C LEU A 68 -0.05 -3.52 0.01
N LEU A 69 -1.30 -3.39 -0.44
CA LEU A 69 -2.46 -3.27 0.45
C LEU A 69 -2.73 -4.59 1.21
N ALA A 70 -2.55 -5.74 0.56
CA ALA A 70 -2.64 -7.03 1.24
C ALA A 70 -1.53 -7.20 2.30
N PHE A 71 -0.32 -6.72 2.01
CA PHE A 71 0.75 -6.69 3.02
C PHE A 71 0.45 -5.69 4.14
N LEU A 72 -0.09 -4.51 3.84
CA LEU A 72 -0.47 -3.49 4.84
C LEU A 72 -1.44 -4.04 5.90
N GLU A 73 -2.34 -4.93 5.50
CA GLU A 73 -3.31 -5.56 6.41
C GLU A 73 -2.63 -6.35 7.53
N VAL A 74 -1.57 -7.09 7.19
CA VAL A 74 -0.83 -7.98 8.10
C VAL A 74 0.51 -7.41 8.58
N ALA A 75 0.91 -6.24 8.10
CA ALA A 75 2.20 -5.63 8.40
C ALA A 75 2.31 -5.20 9.87
N ASP A 76 3.51 -5.30 10.41
CA ASP A 76 3.84 -4.74 11.71
C ASP A 76 3.62 -3.22 11.74
N SER A 77 3.28 -2.68 12.90
CA SER A 77 2.96 -1.26 13.09
C SER A 77 4.05 -0.32 12.57
N GLU A 78 5.32 -0.72 12.68
CA GLU A 78 6.45 0.07 12.20
C GLU A 78 6.47 0.32 10.68
N PHE A 79 5.88 -0.58 9.89
CA PHE A 79 5.77 -0.42 8.44
C PHE A 79 4.56 0.42 8.03
N LYS A 80 3.45 0.36 8.79
CA LYS A 80 2.16 0.90 8.38
C LYS A 80 2.20 2.37 8.02
N GLN A 81 2.81 3.21 8.86
CA GLN A 81 2.86 4.65 8.62
C GLN A 81 3.66 5.02 7.35
N GLY A 82 4.81 4.38 7.15
CA GLY A 82 5.62 4.58 5.95
C GLY A 82 4.94 4.08 4.68
N MET A 83 4.22 2.95 4.79
CA MET A 83 3.48 2.36 3.67
C MET A 83 2.32 3.26 3.22
N THR A 84 1.53 3.81 4.15
CA THR A 84 0.40 4.69 3.80
C THR A 84 0.87 5.90 2.99
N THR A 85 1.96 6.54 3.42
CA THR A 85 2.55 7.67 2.69
C THR A 85 3.00 7.25 1.28
N LYS A 86 3.71 6.13 1.17
CA LYS A 86 4.22 5.66 -0.13
C LYS A 86 3.12 5.17 -1.07
N ILE A 87 2.09 4.49 -0.56
CA ILE A 87 0.92 4.08 -1.36
C ILE A 87 0.17 5.31 -1.87
N SER A 88 -0.04 6.33 -1.03
CA SER A 88 -0.67 7.59 -1.42
C SER A 88 0.09 8.27 -2.56
N LEU A 89 1.42 8.42 -2.42
CA LEU A 89 2.27 9.01 -3.45
C LEU A 89 2.26 8.21 -4.76
N ALA A 90 2.29 6.88 -4.67
CA ALA A 90 2.23 6.02 -5.86
C ALA A 90 0.88 6.12 -6.57
N ALA A 91 -0.22 6.20 -5.80
CA ALA A 91 -1.56 6.39 -6.35
C ALA A 91 -1.71 7.77 -6.99
N GLU A 92 -1.22 8.83 -6.34
CA GLU A 92 -1.24 10.18 -6.90
C GLU A 92 -0.49 10.27 -8.24
N ARG A 93 0.68 9.61 -8.33
CA ARG A 93 1.54 9.67 -9.51
C ARG A 93 1.09 8.78 -10.66
N PHE A 94 0.58 7.60 -10.39
CA PHE A 94 0.37 6.54 -11.39
C PHE A 94 -1.06 6.04 -11.48
N ALA A 95 -2.05 6.68 -10.81
CA ALA A 95 -3.44 6.24 -10.88
C ALA A 95 -3.95 6.23 -12.34
N PRO A 96 -4.51 5.11 -12.81
CA PRO A 96 -5.03 5.04 -14.17
C PRO A 96 -6.29 5.89 -14.39
N ASN A 97 -7.01 6.19 -13.31
CA ASN A 97 -8.14 7.11 -13.27
C ASN A 97 -8.46 7.51 -11.82
N GLN A 98 -9.24 8.58 -11.66
CA GLN A 98 -9.59 9.15 -10.36
C GLN A 98 -10.43 8.20 -9.49
N ARG A 99 -11.33 7.41 -10.10
CA ARG A 99 -12.13 6.43 -9.37
C ARG A 99 -11.26 5.36 -8.71
N TRP A 100 -10.29 4.82 -9.44
CA TRP A 100 -9.34 3.86 -8.89
C TRP A 100 -8.49 4.50 -7.77
N HIS A 101 -8.10 5.76 -7.94
CA HIS A 101 -7.36 6.51 -6.91
C HIS A 101 -8.18 6.61 -5.62
N ILE A 102 -9.45 7.05 -5.72
CA ILE A 102 -10.36 7.15 -4.56
C ILE A 102 -10.56 5.77 -3.91
N ASP A 103 -10.84 4.72 -4.67
CA ASP A 103 -11.02 3.36 -4.13
C ASP A 103 -9.76 2.85 -3.40
N THR A 104 -8.58 3.12 -3.95
CA THR A 104 -7.30 2.77 -3.36
C THR A 104 -7.07 3.49 -2.04
N MET A 105 -7.33 4.80 -2.00
CA MET A 105 -7.20 5.60 -0.79
C MET A 105 -8.18 5.15 0.30
N LEU A 106 -9.45 4.92 -0.04
CA LEU A 106 -10.46 4.42 0.90
C LEU A 106 -10.06 3.06 1.50
N ARG A 107 -9.57 2.14 0.67
CA ARG A 107 -9.11 0.83 1.13
C ARG A 107 -7.89 0.96 2.04
N MET A 108 -6.92 1.80 1.68
CA MET A 108 -5.75 2.07 2.49
C MET A 108 -6.12 2.66 3.86
N LEU A 109 -7.03 3.65 3.89
CA LEU A 109 -7.50 4.28 5.12
C LEU A 109 -8.18 3.25 6.04
N LYS A 110 -8.99 2.36 5.48
CA LYS A 110 -9.65 1.28 6.24
C LYS A 110 -8.63 0.30 6.85
N LEU A 111 -7.59 -0.08 6.12
CA LEU A 111 -6.59 -1.05 6.56
C LEU A 111 -5.58 -0.46 7.55
N ALA A 112 -5.24 0.80 7.40
CA ALA A 112 -4.20 1.46 8.20
C ALA A 112 -4.74 2.13 9.47
N GLY A 113 -6.00 2.57 9.47
CA GLY A 113 -6.61 3.22 10.64
C GLY A 113 -5.80 4.40 11.17
N SER A 114 -5.40 4.34 12.44
CA SER A 114 -4.65 5.41 13.12
C SER A 114 -3.21 5.63 12.62
N PHE A 115 -2.70 4.75 11.76
CA PHE A 115 -1.35 4.89 11.18
C PHE A 115 -1.28 5.82 9.97
N VAL A 116 -2.39 6.44 9.60
CA VAL A 116 -2.44 7.39 8.48
C VAL A 116 -2.02 8.78 8.97
N ARG A 117 -1.08 9.40 8.26
CA ARG A 117 -0.64 10.78 8.56
C ARG A 117 -1.68 11.79 8.09
N GLU A 118 -1.70 12.95 8.76
CA GLU A 118 -2.62 14.03 8.44
C GLU A 118 -2.46 14.56 7.00
N GLU A 119 -1.22 14.62 6.50
CA GLU A 119 -0.95 15.04 5.12
C GLU A 119 -1.60 14.12 4.07
N VAL A 120 -1.65 12.81 4.36
CA VAL A 120 -2.30 11.82 3.48
C VAL A 120 -3.81 12.02 3.49
N LEU A 121 -4.39 12.28 4.67
CA LEU A 121 -5.82 12.61 4.80
C LEU A 121 -6.17 13.92 4.07
N ALA A 122 -5.36 14.96 4.25
CA ALA A 122 -5.55 16.23 3.55
C ALA A 122 -5.44 16.07 2.03
N GLY A 123 -4.51 15.22 1.56
CA GLY A 123 -4.40 14.86 0.14
C GLY A 123 -5.65 14.17 -0.39
N PHE A 124 -6.21 13.23 0.37
CA PHE A 124 -7.44 12.55 0.01
C PHE A 124 -8.66 13.50 -0.04
N ILE A 125 -8.80 14.40 0.94
CA ILE A 125 -9.87 15.40 0.96
C ILE A 125 -9.77 16.30 -0.29
N ARG A 126 -8.57 16.75 -0.66
CA ARG A 126 -8.36 17.53 -1.89
C ARG A 126 -8.75 16.74 -3.15
N LEU A 127 -8.35 15.48 -3.23
CA LEU A 127 -8.72 14.60 -4.35
C LEU A 127 -10.25 14.53 -4.51
N VAL A 128 -10.97 14.29 -3.42
CA VAL A 128 -12.44 14.24 -3.44
C VAL A 128 -13.02 15.60 -3.85
N ALA A 129 -12.53 16.70 -3.28
CA ALA A 129 -13.02 18.05 -3.60
C ALA A 129 -12.83 18.41 -5.08
N GLN A 130 -11.75 17.94 -5.71
CA GLN A 130 -11.45 18.20 -7.12
C GLN A 130 -12.19 17.28 -8.11
N THR A 131 -12.82 16.21 -7.63
CA THR A 131 -13.50 15.20 -8.45
C THR A 131 -15.03 15.26 -8.28
N SER A 132 -15.63 16.37 -8.68
CA SER A 132 -17.07 16.64 -8.48
C SER A 132 -17.98 15.57 -9.09
N ASP A 133 -17.61 15.00 -10.22
CA ASP A 133 -18.32 13.92 -10.90
C ASP A 133 -18.33 12.59 -10.11
N LEU A 134 -17.42 12.43 -9.14
CA LEU A 134 -17.34 11.26 -8.27
C LEU A 134 -17.83 11.52 -6.83
N HIS A 135 -18.36 12.71 -6.51
CA HIS A 135 -18.83 13.02 -5.16
C HIS A 135 -19.91 12.05 -4.68
N GLN A 136 -20.92 11.79 -5.49
CA GLN A 136 -21.98 10.85 -5.14
C GLN A 136 -21.43 9.44 -4.89
N TYR A 137 -20.55 8.97 -5.75
CA TYR A 137 -19.87 7.67 -5.60
C TYR A 137 -19.06 7.60 -4.29
N THR A 138 -18.27 8.63 -4.03
CA THR A 138 -17.40 8.69 -2.83
C THR A 138 -18.23 8.72 -1.55
N VAL A 139 -19.30 9.54 -1.51
CA VAL A 139 -20.21 9.61 -0.35
C VAL A 139 -20.87 8.25 -0.09
N GLN A 140 -21.34 7.57 -1.13
CA GLN A 140 -21.96 6.24 -0.99
C GLN A 140 -20.95 5.22 -0.41
N LYS A 141 -19.70 5.25 -0.87
CA LYS A 141 -18.63 4.36 -0.36
C LYS A 141 -18.29 4.66 1.10
N LEU A 142 -18.13 5.92 1.45
CA LEU A 142 -17.86 6.35 2.83
C LEU A 142 -19.01 5.99 3.77
N TYR A 143 -20.25 6.21 3.35
CA TYR A 143 -21.44 5.84 4.12
C TYR A 143 -21.53 4.33 4.35
N ALA A 144 -21.28 3.51 3.31
CA ALA A 144 -21.27 2.06 3.42
C ALA A 144 -20.17 1.56 4.39
N ALA A 145 -18.98 2.15 4.34
CA ALA A 145 -17.89 1.84 5.26
C ALA A 145 -18.26 2.18 6.71
N LEU A 146 -18.79 3.38 6.95
CA LEU A 146 -19.22 3.83 8.28
C LEU A 146 -20.32 2.92 8.85
N LYS A 147 -21.32 2.54 8.04
CA LYS A 147 -22.38 1.63 8.46
C LYS A 147 -21.84 0.24 8.85
N GLN A 148 -20.87 -0.27 8.11
CA GLN A 148 -20.23 -1.56 8.39
C GLN A 148 -19.47 -1.51 9.73
N ASP A 149 -18.71 -0.46 9.99
CA ASP A 149 -17.93 -0.30 11.22
C ASP A 149 -18.84 -0.17 12.45
N ILE A 150 -19.92 0.59 12.36
CA ILE A 150 -20.94 0.71 13.42
C ILE A 150 -21.58 -0.66 13.69
N SER A 151 -21.94 -1.41 12.66
CA SER A 151 -22.55 -2.75 12.81
C SER A 151 -21.58 -3.73 13.49
N GLN A 152 -20.29 -3.67 13.20
CA GLN A 152 -19.28 -4.50 13.86
C GLN A 152 -19.15 -4.17 15.35
N VAL A 153 -19.11 -2.87 15.69
CA VAL A 153 -19.07 -2.42 17.11
C VAL A 153 -20.31 -2.88 17.86
N MET A 154 -21.50 -2.71 17.29
CA MET A 154 -22.76 -3.14 17.90
C MET A 154 -22.80 -4.65 18.15
N ASN A 155 -22.39 -5.47 17.17
CA ASN A 155 -22.34 -6.93 17.32
C ASN A 155 -21.34 -7.36 18.41
N THR A 156 -20.20 -6.68 18.52
CA THR A 156 -19.20 -6.97 19.56
C THR A 156 -19.70 -6.58 20.96
N CYS A 157 -20.49 -5.53 21.07
CA CYS A 157 -21.10 -5.12 22.35
C CYS A 157 -22.24 -6.03 22.79
N LEU A 158 -23.00 -6.62 21.85
CA LEU A 158 -24.14 -7.48 22.13
C LEU A 158 -23.73 -8.95 22.41
N SER A 159 -22.50 -9.33 22.06
CA SER A 159 -21.95 -10.69 22.28
C SER A 159 -21.22 -10.86 23.61
N LYS A 160 -21.18 -9.84 24.45
CA LYS A 160 -20.67 -9.86 25.84
C LYS A 160 -21.81 -9.81 26.85
#